data_527c6820644f71b5a4edb0c24ac8c7bb
#
_entry.id   527c6820644f71b5a4edb0c24ac8c7bb
#
_cell.length_a   1.000
_cell.length_b   1.000
_cell.length_c   1.000
_cell.angle_alpha   90.00
_cell.angle_beta   90.00
_cell.angle_gamma   90.00
#
_symmetry.space_group_name_H-M   'P 1'
#
loop_
_entity.id
_entity.type
_entity.pdbx_description
1 polymer ?
#
loop_
_entity_poly.entity_id
_entity_poly.type
_entity_poly.pdbx_seq_one_letter_code
_entity_poly.pdbx_strand_id
1 'polypeptide(L)' 'MLYRTLKRMIERGQTEGMTEKLDIFFAANKLTQAEYMELTALLVG' A
#
# COMPACT_ATOMS: atom_id res chain seq x y z
N MET A 1 4.06 7.57 -7.88
CA MET A 1 4.44 6.40 -8.67
C MET A 1 4.26 5.12 -7.89
N LEU A 2 4.94 4.99 -6.75
CA LEU A 2 4.80 3.79 -5.95
C LEU A 2 3.38 3.57 -5.47
N TYR A 3 2.72 4.63 -5.01
CA TYR A 3 1.35 4.56 -4.55
C TYR A 3 0.44 3.94 -5.62
N ARG A 4 0.54 4.45 -6.84
CA ARG A 4 -0.30 3.97 -7.94
C ARG A 4 -0.05 2.50 -8.23
N THR A 5 1.20 2.10 -8.22
CA THR A 5 1.57 0.70 -8.46
C THR A 5 0.99 -0.21 -7.39
N LEU A 6 1.13 0.18 -6.12
CA LEU A 6 0.62 -0.60 -5.01
C LEU A 6 -0.92 -0.67 -5.06
N LYS A 7 -1.57 0.44 -5.38
CA LYS A 7 -3.02 0.47 -5.48
C LYS A 7 -3.49 -0.51 -6.55
N ARG A 8 -2.81 -0.52 -7.70
CA ARG A 8 -3.17 -1.43 -8.79
C ARG A 8 -3.01 -2.89 -8.36
N MET A 9 -1.94 -3.20 -7.64
CA MET A 9 -1.71 -4.55 -7.17
C MET A 9 -2.83 -5.01 -6.24
N ILE A 10 -3.25 -4.13 -5.34
CA ILE A 10 -4.34 -4.43 -4.42
C ILE A 10 -5.64 -4.67 -5.19
N GLU A 11 -5.93 -3.84 -6.17
CA GLU A 11 -7.13 -3.97 -6.99
C GLU A 11 -7.14 -5.28 -7.77
N ARG A 12 -5.97 -5.81 -8.07
CA ARG A 12 -5.84 -7.09 -8.77
C ARG A 12 -5.88 -8.28 -7.83
N GLY A 13 -5.98 -8.04 -6.55
CA GLY A 13 -6.00 -9.11 -5.57
C GLY A 13 -4.63 -9.60 -5.14
N GLN A 14 -3.58 -8.90 -5.53
CA GLN A 14 -2.21 -9.26 -5.15
C GLN A 14 -1.89 -8.63 -3.81
N THR A 15 -2.52 -9.15 -2.77
CA THR A 15 -2.42 -8.57 -1.43
C THR A 15 -1.55 -9.36 -0.48
N GLU A 16 -1.02 -10.49 -0.91
CA GLU A 16 -0.17 -11.32 -0.06
C GLU A 16 1.10 -10.57 0.31
N GLY A 17 1.35 -10.45 1.62
CA GLY A 17 2.51 -9.74 2.11
C GLY A 17 2.46 -8.24 1.88
N MET A 18 1.34 -7.72 1.41
CA MET A 18 1.22 -6.30 1.08
C MET A 18 1.31 -5.42 2.31
N THR A 19 0.74 -5.86 3.44
CA THR A 19 0.78 -5.08 4.67
C THR A 19 2.22 -4.80 5.09
N GLU A 20 3.08 -5.81 5.02
CA GLU A 20 4.49 -5.64 5.35
C GLU A 20 5.16 -4.66 4.39
N LYS A 21 4.86 -4.80 3.10
CA LYS A 21 5.44 -3.90 2.10
C LYS A 21 5.03 -2.46 2.36
N LEU A 22 3.77 -2.23 2.70
CA LEU A 22 3.29 -0.89 3.00
C LEU A 22 4.01 -0.31 4.22
N ASP A 23 4.19 -1.13 5.26
CA ASP A 23 4.90 -0.69 6.45
C ASP A 23 6.34 -0.28 6.12
N ILE A 24 7.02 -1.10 5.32
CA ILE A 24 8.39 -0.82 4.94
C ILE A 24 8.49 0.46 4.12
N PHE A 25 7.62 0.61 3.14
CA PHE A 25 7.63 1.79 2.29
C PHE A 25 7.28 3.06 3.06
N PHE A 26 6.35 2.94 3.99
CA PHE A 26 5.99 4.08 4.84
C PHE A 26 7.16 4.48 5.74
N ALA A 27 7.81 3.52 6.35
CA ALA A 27 8.97 3.76 7.21
C ALA A 27 10.12 4.38 6.43
N ALA A 28 10.24 4.04 5.15
CA ALA A 28 11.29 4.56 4.27
C ALA A 28 10.91 5.90 3.63
N ASN A 29 9.78 6.48 4.01
CA ASN A 29 9.28 7.73 3.45
C ASN A 29 8.95 7.64 1.96
N LYS A 30 8.63 6.44 1.50
CA LYS A 30 8.21 6.23 0.10
C LYS A 30 6.71 6.45 -0.07
N LEU A 31 5.96 6.44 1.03
CA LEU A 31 4.53 6.70 1.05
C LEU A 31 4.24 7.79 2.06
N THR A 32 3.27 8.65 1.74
CA THR A 32 2.77 9.61 2.73
C THR A 32 1.82 8.89 3.66
N GLN A 33 1.52 9.52 4.81
CA GLN A 33 0.58 8.95 5.75
C GLN A 33 -0.79 8.73 5.11
N ALA A 34 -1.24 9.70 4.32
CA ALA A 34 -2.52 9.60 3.62
C ALA A 34 -2.54 8.43 2.66
N GLU A 35 -1.46 8.26 1.90
CA GLU A 35 -1.36 7.15 0.96
C GLU A 35 -1.34 5.80 1.68
N TYR A 36 -0.58 5.74 2.77
CA TYR A 36 -0.49 4.52 3.57
C TYR A 36 -1.87 4.13 4.11
N MET A 37 -2.59 5.10 4.66
CA MET A 37 -3.92 4.84 5.21
C MET A 37 -4.90 4.40 4.13
N GLU A 38 -4.84 5.03 2.97
CA GLU A 38 -5.74 4.69 1.87
C GLU A 38 -5.48 3.27 1.37
N LEU A 39 -4.22 2.92 1.18
CA LEU A 39 -3.88 1.58 0.72
C LEU A 39 -4.26 0.52 1.75
N THR A 40 -4.06 0.82 3.03
CA THR A 40 -4.44 -0.09 4.10
C THR A 40 -5.95 -0.32 4.09
N ALA A 41 -6.72 0.75 3.89
CA ALA A 41 -8.17 0.64 3.81
C ALA A 41 -8.61 -0.24 2.64
N LEU A 42 -7.92 -0.14 1.52
CA LEU A 42 -8.22 -0.98 0.37
C LEU A 42 -7.96 -2.46 0.66
N LEU A 43 -6.92 -2.74 1.44
CA LEU A 43 -6.61 -4.11 1.83
C LEU A 43 -7.70 -4.71 2.72
N VAL A 44 -8.21 -3.91 3.63
CA VAL A 44 -9.23 -4.35 4.58
C VAL A 44 -10.60 -4.43 3.91
N GLY A 45 -10.86 -3.49 3.07
CA GLY A 45 -12.14 -3.40 2.39
C GLY A 45 -12.25 -4.38 1.28
#